data_bc8a81e6e90ccbb4a8cce72dc0d949d9
#
_entry.id   bc8a81e6e90ccbb4a8cce72dc0d949d9
#
_cell.length_a   1.000
_cell.length_b   1.000
_cell.length_c   1.000
_cell.angle_alpha   90.00
_cell.angle_beta   90.00
_cell.angle_gamma   90.00
#
_symmetry.space_group_name_H-M   'P 1'
#
loop_
_entity.id
_entity.type
_entity.pdbx_description
1 polymer ?
#
loop_
_entity_poly.entity_id
_entity_poly.type
_entity_poly.pdbx_seq_one_letter_code
_entity_poly.pdbx_strand_id
1 'polypeptide(L)'
;MVDLDLQTSLTAGARVEASGPGCWRLEIPAGPAGRYRLAQVDDYHLRRRQDFHWSAPIRLSLKARASGREIPGTWGFGLWNDPFSMALLGGGVLRRLPCLPNTAWFFYAAPPNYLSLRDDLPAQGFLAATFRGPDWPAWKLALGAPALTLALIRPVARALRRSLRKIVQQEAALLTIDPTEWHTYQIEWQEEVVEFQVDGVSTLRSATPPDGRLGLVLWVDNQYAATPPEGRLRYGTLENKEPAWLEVAELDITMEATQKRPRAVLDNPPTSV
;
A
#
# COMPACT_ATOMS: atom_id res chain seq x y z
N MET A 1 -10.58 15.63 -14.83
CA MET A 1 -10.48 14.17 -14.64
C MET A 1 -9.27 13.72 -15.43
N VAL A 2 -8.25 13.19 -14.78
CA VAL A 2 -7.08 12.62 -15.46
C VAL A 2 -7.54 11.30 -16.05
N ASP A 3 -7.28 11.08 -17.35
CA ASP A 3 -7.52 9.78 -17.97
C ASP A 3 -6.53 8.77 -17.38
N LEU A 4 -7.03 7.88 -16.53
CA LEU A 4 -6.23 6.87 -15.86
C LEU A 4 -6.05 5.69 -16.83
N ASP A 5 -4.83 5.50 -17.33
CA ASP A 5 -4.45 4.30 -18.11
C ASP A 5 -4.33 3.09 -17.16
N LEU A 6 -5.50 2.57 -16.75
CA LEU A 6 -5.59 1.48 -15.78
C LEU A 6 -5.45 0.12 -16.48
N GLN A 7 -4.60 -0.73 -15.93
CA GLN A 7 -4.33 -2.07 -16.39
C GLN A 7 -4.78 -3.10 -15.35
N THR A 8 -5.14 -4.30 -15.82
CA THR A 8 -5.51 -5.40 -14.94
C THR A 8 -4.41 -6.45 -14.83
N SER A 9 -4.20 -6.95 -13.61
CA SER A 9 -3.34 -8.11 -13.34
C SER A 9 -4.17 -9.20 -12.69
N LEU A 10 -4.31 -10.34 -13.35
CA LEU A 10 -5.19 -11.42 -12.94
C LEU A 10 -4.47 -12.75 -12.84
N THR A 11 -4.78 -13.57 -11.85
CA THR A 11 -4.47 -14.99 -11.85
C THR A 11 -5.63 -15.79 -12.44
N ALA A 12 -5.41 -17.08 -12.73
CA ALA A 12 -6.44 -17.94 -13.30
C ALA A 12 -7.70 -18.00 -12.41
N GLY A 13 -8.87 -17.71 -13.00
CA GLY A 13 -10.15 -17.69 -12.34
C GLY A 13 -10.51 -16.38 -11.61
N ALA A 14 -9.56 -15.46 -11.46
CA ALA A 14 -9.85 -14.11 -10.98
C ALA A 14 -10.45 -13.26 -12.09
N ARG A 15 -11.19 -12.22 -11.73
CA ARG A 15 -11.81 -11.29 -12.68
C ARG A 15 -11.83 -9.87 -12.14
N VAL A 16 -11.85 -8.95 -13.07
CA VAL A 16 -12.12 -7.53 -12.83
C VAL A 16 -13.24 -7.12 -13.79
N GLU A 17 -14.31 -6.64 -13.25
CA GLU A 17 -15.48 -6.15 -13.99
C GLU A 17 -15.58 -4.64 -13.79
N ALA A 18 -15.53 -3.89 -14.90
CA ALA A 18 -15.79 -2.46 -14.90
C ALA A 18 -17.29 -2.23 -15.11
N SER A 19 -17.95 -1.58 -14.16
CA SER A 19 -19.39 -1.26 -14.23
C SER A 19 -19.69 0.20 -14.62
N GLY A 20 -18.66 0.94 -15.01
CA GLY A 20 -18.71 2.34 -15.42
C GLY A 20 -17.40 3.07 -15.13
N PRO A 21 -17.28 4.33 -15.54
CA PRO A 21 -16.10 5.14 -15.22
C PRO A 21 -15.88 5.23 -13.72
N GLY A 22 -14.68 4.86 -13.27
CA GLY A 22 -14.33 4.89 -11.83
C GLY A 22 -15.01 3.81 -10.98
N CYS A 23 -15.60 2.77 -11.58
CA CYS A 23 -16.30 1.70 -10.86
C CYS A 23 -15.79 0.33 -11.28
N TRP A 24 -15.29 -0.46 -10.32
CA TRP A 24 -14.76 -1.81 -10.55
C TRP A 24 -15.19 -2.78 -9.45
N ARG A 25 -15.34 -4.03 -9.86
CA ARG A 25 -15.40 -5.18 -8.96
C ARG A 25 -14.23 -6.09 -9.26
N LEU A 26 -13.34 -6.23 -8.29
CA LEU A 26 -12.21 -7.15 -8.33
C LEU A 26 -12.57 -8.40 -7.54
N GLU A 27 -12.48 -9.58 -8.14
CA GLU A 27 -12.91 -10.82 -7.50
C GLU A 27 -11.88 -11.93 -7.69
N ILE A 28 -11.58 -12.66 -6.62
CA ILE A 28 -10.82 -13.91 -6.63
C ILE A 28 -11.74 -15.09 -6.30
N PRO A 29 -11.58 -16.24 -6.98
CA PRO A 29 -12.46 -17.40 -6.74
C PRO A 29 -12.15 -18.10 -5.43
N ALA A 30 -13.11 -18.88 -4.96
CA ALA A 30 -12.89 -19.87 -3.92
C ALA A 30 -11.81 -20.87 -4.33
N GLY A 31 -11.15 -21.50 -3.35
CA GLY A 31 -10.21 -22.58 -3.60
C GLY A 31 -9.17 -22.75 -2.49
N PRO A 32 -8.41 -23.87 -2.55
CA PRO A 32 -7.49 -24.28 -1.49
C PRO A 32 -6.31 -23.35 -1.36
N ALA A 33 -5.63 -23.42 -0.22
CA ALA A 33 -4.28 -22.84 -0.03
C ALA A 33 -3.29 -23.48 -1.04
N GLY A 34 -2.12 -22.84 -1.19
CA GLY A 34 -1.09 -23.32 -2.12
C GLY A 34 -1.22 -22.81 -3.56
N ARG A 35 -2.32 -22.13 -3.89
CA ARG A 35 -2.49 -21.41 -5.18
C ARG A 35 -2.69 -19.94 -4.94
N TYR A 36 -1.85 -19.13 -5.55
CA TYR A 36 -2.00 -17.69 -5.53
C TYR A 36 -3.17 -17.24 -6.38
N ARG A 37 -4.00 -16.37 -5.80
CA ARG A 37 -5.12 -15.73 -6.47
C ARG A 37 -5.01 -14.24 -6.28
N LEU A 38 -5.14 -13.51 -7.38
CA LEU A 38 -5.06 -12.05 -7.41
C LEU A 38 -6.05 -11.51 -8.42
N ALA A 39 -6.76 -10.47 -8.04
CA ALA A 39 -7.37 -9.51 -8.94
C ALA A 39 -6.84 -8.11 -8.56
N GLN A 40 -6.23 -7.43 -9.52
CA GLN A 40 -5.60 -6.13 -9.32
C GLN A 40 -5.90 -5.20 -10.49
N VAL A 41 -6.07 -3.92 -10.18
CA VAL A 41 -6.11 -2.80 -11.13
C VAL A 41 -5.02 -1.82 -10.73
N ASP A 42 -4.20 -1.40 -11.68
CA ASP A 42 -3.11 -0.46 -11.42
C ASP A 42 -2.80 0.42 -12.65
N ASP A 43 -2.11 1.53 -12.45
CA ASP A 43 -1.70 2.48 -13.50
C ASP A 43 -0.21 2.42 -13.83
N TYR A 44 0.52 1.49 -13.21
CA TYR A 44 1.99 1.44 -13.29
C TYR A 44 2.54 0.16 -13.92
N HIS A 45 1.70 -0.80 -14.25
CA HIS A 45 2.10 -2.15 -14.67
C HIS A 45 3.24 -2.21 -15.71
N LEU A 46 3.15 -1.39 -16.75
CA LEU A 46 4.13 -1.35 -17.85
C LEU A 46 5.20 -0.26 -17.66
N ARG A 47 5.20 0.48 -16.54
CA ARG A 47 6.07 1.63 -16.32
C ARG A 47 7.28 1.27 -15.47
N ARG A 48 8.38 2.01 -15.63
CA ARG A 48 9.49 2.00 -14.65
C ARG A 48 9.06 2.83 -13.44
N ARG A 49 9.60 2.54 -12.25
CA ARG A 49 9.25 3.31 -11.03
C ARG A 49 9.44 4.82 -11.17
N GLN A 50 10.52 5.25 -11.83
CA GLN A 50 10.77 6.66 -12.11
C GLN A 50 9.70 7.32 -12.98
N ASP A 51 8.93 6.52 -13.71
CA ASP A 51 7.88 6.95 -14.64
C ASP A 51 6.47 6.75 -14.04
N PHE A 52 6.35 6.43 -12.73
CA PHE A 52 5.07 6.38 -12.05
C PHE A 52 4.43 7.77 -12.01
N HIS A 53 3.11 7.82 -11.97
CA HIS A 53 2.40 9.06 -12.25
C HIS A 53 2.40 10.05 -11.07
N TRP A 54 2.31 9.55 -9.84
CA TRP A 54 1.88 10.35 -8.71
C TRP A 54 3.04 10.77 -7.82
N SER A 55 3.04 12.05 -7.47
CA SER A 55 3.92 12.65 -6.46
C SER A 55 3.15 13.74 -5.73
N ALA A 56 3.51 14.01 -4.48
CA ALA A 56 2.88 15.09 -3.70
C ALA A 56 3.00 16.45 -4.43
N PRO A 57 2.00 17.34 -4.31
CA PRO A 57 0.75 17.15 -3.57
C PRO A 57 -0.37 16.53 -4.42
N ILE A 58 -1.04 15.51 -3.89
CA ILE A 58 -2.19 14.87 -4.54
C ILE A 58 -3.29 14.54 -3.55
N ARG A 59 -4.50 14.38 -4.08
CA ARG A 59 -5.67 13.84 -3.40
C ARG A 59 -6.21 12.65 -4.17
N LEU A 60 -6.31 11.50 -3.51
CA LEU A 60 -6.99 10.31 -3.95
C LEU A 60 -8.30 10.18 -3.17
N SER A 61 -9.41 9.98 -3.86
CA SER A 61 -10.72 9.72 -3.25
C SER A 61 -11.42 8.59 -3.97
N LEU A 62 -12.10 7.73 -3.23
CA LEU A 62 -12.93 6.66 -3.78
C LEU A 62 -13.95 6.19 -2.74
N LYS A 63 -14.98 5.48 -3.19
CA LYS A 63 -15.82 4.63 -2.35
C LYS A 63 -15.39 3.19 -2.49
N ALA A 64 -15.41 2.42 -1.39
CA ALA A 64 -15.11 1.01 -1.44
C ALA A 64 -15.91 0.21 -0.41
N ARG A 65 -16.12 -1.08 -0.75
CA ARG A 65 -16.57 -2.13 0.18
C ARG A 65 -15.98 -3.48 -0.20
N ALA A 66 -15.92 -4.37 0.77
CA ALA A 66 -15.38 -5.72 0.61
C ALA A 66 -16.43 -6.80 0.83
N SER A 67 -16.19 -8.03 0.34
CA SER A 67 -17.12 -9.16 0.45
C SER A 67 -17.36 -9.63 1.87
N GLY A 68 -16.49 -9.28 2.82
CA GLY A 68 -16.58 -9.70 4.21
C GLY A 68 -15.65 -8.93 5.12
N ARG A 69 -15.91 -8.99 6.42
CA ARG A 69 -15.04 -8.35 7.44
C ARG A 69 -13.69 -9.04 7.56
N GLU A 70 -13.67 -10.35 7.30
CA GLU A 70 -12.50 -11.21 7.44
C GLU A 70 -12.29 -12.01 6.14
N ILE A 71 -11.71 -11.37 5.15
CA ILE A 71 -11.36 -12.01 3.89
C ILE A 71 -9.96 -12.66 4.05
N PRO A 72 -9.78 -13.96 3.70
CA PRO A 72 -8.48 -14.59 3.74
C PRO A 72 -7.50 -13.92 2.75
N GLY A 73 -6.36 -13.44 3.25
CA GLY A 73 -5.35 -12.77 2.44
C GLY A 73 -5.27 -11.28 2.70
N THR A 74 -5.14 -10.50 1.63
CA THR A 74 -5.09 -9.05 1.70
C THR A 74 -5.98 -8.40 0.64
N TRP A 75 -6.43 -7.19 0.92
CA TRP A 75 -7.08 -6.33 -0.05
C TRP A 75 -6.83 -4.87 0.33
N GLY A 76 -6.95 -3.99 -0.63
CA GLY A 76 -6.80 -2.57 -0.36
C GLY A 76 -6.71 -1.72 -1.61
N PHE A 77 -6.39 -0.47 -1.36
CA PHE A 77 -6.21 0.55 -2.40
C PHE A 77 -5.34 1.69 -1.88
N GLY A 78 -4.66 2.36 -2.80
CA GLY A 78 -3.81 3.49 -2.47
C GLY A 78 -2.65 3.64 -3.44
N LEU A 79 -1.57 4.21 -2.94
CA LEU A 79 -0.40 4.57 -3.71
C LEU A 79 0.82 3.83 -3.18
N TRP A 80 1.61 3.26 -4.08
CA TRP A 80 2.83 2.54 -3.71
C TRP A 80 3.89 2.55 -4.82
N ASN A 81 5.12 2.20 -4.45
CA ASN A 81 6.23 2.08 -5.39
C ASN A 81 6.48 0.64 -5.88
N ASP A 82 5.52 -0.29 -5.69
CA ASP A 82 5.63 -1.71 -6.05
C ASP A 82 6.96 -2.34 -5.54
N PRO A 83 7.18 -2.37 -4.20
CA PRO A 83 8.49 -2.69 -3.65
C PRO A 83 8.95 -4.12 -3.89
N PHE A 84 8.01 -5.06 -4.05
CA PHE A 84 8.31 -6.48 -4.13
C PHE A 84 8.14 -7.07 -5.52
N SER A 85 7.56 -6.31 -6.47
CA SER A 85 7.22 -6.81 -7.80
C SER A 85 6.78 -8.27 -7.75
N MET A 86 5.52 -8.51 -7.63
CA MET A 86 4.72 -9.77 -7.44
C MET A 86 5.45 -11.15 -7.56
N ALA A 87 6.65 -11.20 -8.14
CA ALA A 87 7.39 -12.42 -8.39
C ALA A 87 8.02 -13.08 -7.16
N LEU A 88 8.28 -12.33 -6.08
CA LEU A 88 8.92 -12.86 -4.87
C LEU A 88 8.04 -13.87 -4.12
N LEU A 89 6.74 -13.86 -4.37
CA LEU A 89 5.76 -14.67 -3.65
C LEU A 89 5.09 -15.74 -4.54
N GLY A 90 5.66 -16.02 -5.72
CA GLY A 90 5.23 -17.15 -6.56
C GLY A 90 4.13 -16.84 -7.57
N GLY A 91 3.78 -15.58 -7.79
CA GLY A 91 2.61 -15.20 -8.59
C GLY A 91 2.88 -14.54 -9.95
N GLY A 92 4.12 -14.37 -10.40
CA GLY A 92 4.34 -13.68 -11.67
C GLY A 92 5.79 -13.52 -12.10
N VAL A 93 6.00 -12.85 -13.23
CA VAL A 93 7.34 -12.51 -13.73
C VAL A 93 7.91 -11.35 -12.93
N LEU A 94 9.18 -11.45 -12.52
CA LEU A 94 9.90 -10.35 -11.88
C LEU A 94 10.01 -9.18 -12.87
N ARG A 95 9.20 -8.16 -12.68
CA ARG A 95 9.15 -6.99 -13.57
C ARG A 95 10.13 -5.90 -13.17
N ARG A 96 10.41 -5.79 -11.87
CA ARG A 96 11.25 -4.75 -11.31
C ARG A 96 12.13 -5.32 -10.21
N LEU A 97 13.32 -4.76 -10.06
CA LEU A 97 14.17 -5.11 -8.93
C LEU A 97 13.51 -4.66 -7.61
N PRO A 98 13.66 -5.40 -6.52
CA PRO A 98 13.15 -5.01 -5.22
C PRO A 98 13.63 -3.61 -4.80
N CYS A 99 12.80 -2.88 -4.07
CA CYS A 99 13.17 -1.60 -3.44
C CYS A 99 12.58 -1.54 -2.03
N LEU A 100 12.95 -0.53 -1.25
CA LEU A 100 12.31 -0.29 0.03
C LEU A 100 10.92 0.32 -0.18
N PRO A 101 9.94 0.00 0.69
CA PRO A 101 8.57 0.44 0.51
C PRO A 101 8.42 1.95 0.69
N ASN A 102 7.69 2.55 -0.24
CA ASN A 102 7.11 3.88 -0.16
C ASN A 102 5.64 3.74 -0.50
N THR A 103 4.76 3.96 0.46
CA THR A 103 3.32 3.74 0.29
C THR A 103 2.48 4.70 1.13
N ALA A 104 1.29 5.02 0.63
CA ALA A 104 0.18 5.60 1.38
C ALA A 104 -1.09 4.85 0.95
N TRP A 105 -1.66 4.01 1.83
CA TRP A 105 -2.74 3.11 1.46
C TRP A 105 -3.70 2.80 2.60
N PHE A 106 -4.92 2.45 2.23
CA PHE A 106 -5.84 1.68 3.05
C PHE A 106 -5.69 0.21 2.68
N PHE A 107 -5.44 -0.66 3.65
CA PHE A 107 -5.32 -2.07 3.36
C PHE A 107 -5.78 -2.96 4.51
N TYR A 108 -6.32 -4.10 4.16
CA TYR A 108 -6.68 -5.16 5.08
C TYR A 108 -5.67 -6.31 4.99
N ALA A 109 -5.29 -6.83 6.13
CA ALA A 109 -4.41 -8.00 6.25
C ALA A 109 -5.00 -9.00 7.23
N ALA A 110 -5.46 -10.15 6.72
CA ALA A 110 -5.97 -11.24 7.55
C ALA A 110 -4.85 -11.89 8.37
N PRO A 111 -5.14 -12.47 9.55
CA PRO A 111 -4.22 -13.43 10.15
C PRO A 111 -3.90 -14.58 9.18
N PRO A 112 -2.65 -15.06 9.06
CA PRO A 112 -1.48 -14.80 9.90
C PRO A 112 -0.56 -13.69 9.40
N ASN A 113 -1.02 -12.72 8.61
CA ASN A 113 -0.19 -11.59 8.22
C ASN A 113 0.45 -10.89 9.42
N TYR A 114 1.65 -10.37 9.24
CA TYR A 114 2.30 -9.46 10.17
C TYR A 114 3.18 -8.50 9.37
N LEU A 115 2.59 -7.40 8.90
CA LEU A 115 3.22 -6.51 7.93
C LEU A 115 3.87 -5.27 8.57
N SER A 116 3.68 -5.06 9.88
CA SER A 116 4.35 -3.97 10.58
C SER A 116 5.81 -4.29 10.89
N LEU A 117 6.69 -3.32 10.66
CA LEU A 117 8.08 -3.36 11.11
C LEU A 117 8.23 -2.92 12.56
N ARG A 118 7.26 -2.15 13.09
CA ARG A 118 7.23 -1.65 14.47
C ARG A 118 6.29 -2.52 15.31
N ASP A 119 6.68 -2.72 16.59
CA ASP A 119 5.93 -3.58 17.51
C ASP A 119 4.80 -2.82 18.24
N ASP A 120 4.85 -1.49 18.19
CA ASP A 120 3.87 -0.56 18.76
C ASP A 120 2.77 -0.14 17.77
N LEU A 121 2.83 -0.64 16.52
CA LEU A 121 1.82 -0.37 15.49
C LEU A 121 1.01 -1.62 15.16
N PRO A 122 -0.25 -1.47 14.73
CA PRO A 122 -1.05 -2.58 14.26
C PRO A 122 -0.38 -3.26 13.06
N ALA A 123 -0.39 -4.59 13.03
CA ALA A 123 0.29 -5.39 12.02
C ALA A 123 -0.66 -6.19 11.12
N GLN A 124 -1.96 -6.20 11.44
CA GLN A 124 -3.03 -6.90 10.75
C GLN A 124 -4.37 -6.23 11.04
N GLY A 125 -5.41 -6.62 10.32
CA GLY A 125 -6.72 -5.96 10.34
C GLY A 125 -6.84 -4.95 9.20
N PHE A 126 -7.85 -4.08 9.26
CA PHE A 126 -8.04 -3.02 8.28
C PHE A 126 -7.33 -1.74 8.74
N LEU A 127 -6.42 -1.23 7.95
CA LEU A 127 -5.45 -0.22 8.35
C LEU A 127 -5.42 0.95 7.35
N ALA A 128 -5.21 2.16 7.88
CA ALA A 128 -4.59 3.25 7.14
C ALA A 128 -3.10 3.24 7.48
N ALA A 129 -2.20 3.28 6.49
CA ALA A 129 -0.77 3.17 6.77
C ALA A 129 0.10 3.90 5.74
N THR A 130 1.24 4.40 6.23
CA THR A 130 2.32 4.93 5.41
C THR A 130 3.61 4.18 5.69
N PHE A 131 4.42 4.04 4.62
CA PHE A 131 5.81 3.60 4.69
C PHE A 131 6.67 4.60 3.91
N ARG A 132 7.80 4.96 4.47
CA ARG A 132 8.81 5.78 3.83
C ARG A 132 10.17 5.11 3.93
N GLY A 133 10.62 4.52 2.84
CA GLY A 133 11.96 3.97 2.68
C GLY A 133 12.83 4.88 1.82
N PRO A 134 14.14 4.97 2.08
CA PRO A 134 15.05 5.71 1.21
C PRO A 134 15.12 5.05 -0.19
N ASP A 135 15.27 5.86 -1.21
CA ASP A 135 15.48 5.40 -2.59
C ASP A 135 16.91 4.86 -2.75
N TRP A 136 17.11 3.64 -2.30
CA TRP A 136 18.39 2.96 -2.46
C TRP A 136 18.49 2.28 -3.82
N PRO A 137 19.62 2.44 -4.51
CA PRO A 137 19.86 1.72 -5.75
C PRO A 137 19.85 0.20 -5.50
N ALA A 138 19.33 -0.55 -6.45
CA ALA A 138 19.12 -1.99 -6.34
C ALA A 138 20.36 -2.79 -5.94
N TRP A 139 21.57 -2.34 -6.31
CA TRP A 139 22.82 -3.00 -5.92
C TRP A 139 23.07 -2.97 -4.40
N LYS A 140 22.65 -1.90 -3.68
CA LYS A 140 22.72 -1.87 -2.21
C LYS A 140 21.80 -2.90 -1.58
N LEU A 141 20.61 -3.08 -2.14
CA LEU A 141 19.67 -4.10 -1.67
C LEU A 141 20.16 -5.52 -2.02
N ALA A 142 20.82 -5.68 -3.16
CA ALA A 142 21.43 -6.96 -3.56
C ALA A 142 22.49 -7.44 -2.56
N LEU A 143 23.22 -6.53 -1.91
CA LEU A 143 24.14 -6.89 -0.81
C LEU A 143 23.42 -7.51 0.40
N GLY A 144 22.15 -7.20 0.60
CA GLY A 144 21.29 -7.80 1.62
C GLY A 144 20.64 -9.13 1.22
N ALA A 145 20.71 -9.54 -0.05
CA ALA A 145 20.04 -10.75 -0.55
C ALA A 145 20.45 -12.04 0.21
N PRO A 146 21.74 -12.25 0.57
CA PRO A 146 22.11 -13.41 1.38
C PRO A 146 21.43 -13.41 2.77
N ALA A 147 21.25 -12.26 3.38
CA ALA A 147 20.53 -12.16 4.66
C ALA A 147 19.03 -12.48 4.50
N LEU A 148 18.44 -12.16 3.35
CA LEU A 148 17.05 -12.47 3.04
C LEU A 148 16.84 -13.99 2.86
N THR A 149 17.75 -14.69 2.21
CA THR A 149 17.69 -16.18 2.10
C THR A 149 17.86 -16.86 3.46
N LEU A 150 18.65 -16.27 4.35
CA LEU A 150 18.83 -16.72 5.72
C LEU A 150 17.74 -16.23 6.70
N ALA A 151 16.78 -15.43 6.24
CA ALA A 151 15.69 -14.91 7.08
C ALA A 151 14.70 -15.98 7.57
N LEU A 152 14.81 -17.22 7.10
CA LEU A 152 14.14 -18.39 7.69
C LEU A 152 14.74 -18.75 9.07
N ILE A 153 15.97 -18.32 9.36
CA ILE A 153 16.65 -18.52 10.65
C ILE A 153 16.28 -17.36 11.59
N ARG A 154 15.65 -17.69 12.71
CA ARG A 154 15.10 -16.70 13.66
C ARG A 154 16.05 -15.54 14.05
N PRO A 155 17.32 -15.77 14.43
CA PRO A 155 18.26 -14.68 14.76
C PRO A 155 18.48 -13.73 13.58
N VAL A 156 18.62 -14.27 12.37
CA VAL A 156 18.83 -13.48 11.15
C VAL A 156 17.58 -12.65 10.82
N ALA A 157 16.40 -13.25 10.87
CA ALA A 157 15.14 -12.54 10.65
C ALA A 157 14.94 -11.38 11.64
N ARG A 158 15.25 -11.62 12.93
CA ARG A 158 15.21 -10.55 13.96
C ARG A 158 16.21 -9.43 13.69
N ALA A 159 17.42 -9.78 13.28
CA ALA A 159 18.45 -8.80 12.94
C ALA A 159 18.02 -7.97 11.71
N LEU A 160 17.52 -8.64 10.67
CA LEU A 160 17.01 -8.00 9.45
C LEU A 160 15.83 -7.05 9.76
N ARG A 161 14.84 -7.52 10.53
CA ARG A 161 13.70 -6.70 10.95
C ARG A 161 14.16 -5.46 11.74
N ARG A 162 15.09 -5.61 12.69
CA ARG A 162 15.66 -4.48 13.45
C ARG A 162 16.38 -3.48 12.56
N SER A 163 17.08 -3.95 11.53
CA SER A 163 17.76 -3.09 10.55
C SER A 163 16.75 -2.36 9.69
N LEU A 164 15.75 -3.06 9.15
CA LEU A 164 14.68 -2.44 8.34
C LEU A 164 13.89 -1.40 9.13
N ARG A 165 13.54 -1.67 10.39
CA ARG A 165 12.86 -0.71 11.26
C ARG A 165 13.63 0.60 11.48
N LYS A 166 14.96 0.59 11.38
CA LYS A 166 15.79 1.81 11.49
C LYS A 166 15.84 2.61 10.19
N ILE A 167 15.58 1.95 9.06
CA ILE A 167 15.74 2.49 7.71
C ILE A 167 14.40 2.94 7.14
N VAL A 168 13.35 2.12 7.35
CA VAL A 168 12.00 2.37 6.87
C VAL A 168 11.18 2.97 8.00
N GLN A 169 10.70 4.18 7.80
CA GLN A 169 9.74 4.83 8.68
C GLN A 169 8.34 4.29 8.38
N GLN A 170 7.51 4.16 9.39
CA GLN A 170 6.15 3.64 9.28
C GLN A 170 5.24 4.31 10.29
N GLU A 171 4.02 4.64 9.85
CA GLU A 171 2.89 4.98 10.71
C GLU A 171 1.66 4.21 10.26
N ALA A 172 0.80 3.82 11.19
CA ALA A 172 -0.42 3.09 10.90
C ALA A 172 -1.48 3.30 11.98
N ALA A 173 -2.74 3.28 11.57
CA ALA A 173 -3.91 3.29 12.44
C ALA A 173 -4.85 2.14 12.05
N LEU A 174 -5.41 1.47 13.07
CA LEU A 174 -6.44 0.45 12.87
C LEU A 174 -7.80 1.14 12.65
N LEU A 175 -8.51 0.71 11.62
CA LEU A 175 -9.85 1.19 11.30
C LEU A 175 -10.89 0.25 11.94
N THR A 176 -11.86 0.84 12.62
CA THR A 176 -12.92 0.11 13.34
C THR A 176 -14.29 0.20 12.64
N ILE A 177 -14.27 0.44 11.32
CA ILE A 177 -15.46 0.50 10.47
C ILE A 177 -15.85 -0.89 9.97
N ASP A 178 -17.07 -1.02 9.47
CA ASP A 178 -17.52 -2.24 8.78
C ASP A 178 -17.15 -2.18 7.29
N PRO A 179 -16.12 -2.92 6.84
CA PRO A 179 -15.67 -2.84 5.45
C PRO A 179 -16.67 -3.45 4.45
N THR A 180 -17.75 -4.08 4.91
CA THR A 180 -18.79 -4.62 4.02
C THR A 180 -19.79 -3.57 3.56
N GLU A 181 -19.80 -2.42 4.23
CA GLU A 181 -20.62 -1.27 3.86
C GLU A 181 -19.82 -0.30 2.96
N TRP A 182 -20.54 0.49 2.19
CA TRP A 182 -19.91 1.54 1.39
C TRP A 182 -19.40 2.68 2.27
N HIS A 183 -18.10 2.93 2.23
CA HIS A 183 -17.48 4.09 2.86
C HIS A 183 -16.73 4.92 1.82
N THR A 184 -16.63 6.22 2.08
CA THR A 184 -15.80 7.14 1.31
C THR A 184 -14.42 7.22 1.95
N TYR A 185 -13.39 6.91 1.18
CA TYR A 185 -11.99 6.95 1.61
C TYR A 185 -11.26 8.06 0.88
N GLN A 186 -10.39 8.76 1.61
CA GLN A 186 -9.58 9.82 1.04
C GLN A 186 -8.16 9.76 1.58
N ILE A 187 -7.19 9.98 0.70
CA ILE A 187 -5.78 10.15 1.01
C ILE A 187 -5.36 11.51 0.45
N GLU A 188 -4.98 12.42 1.33
CA GLU A 188 -4.33 13.68 0.97
C GLU A 188 -2.84 13.55 1.24
N TRP A 189 -2.04 13.43 0.18
CA TRP A 189 -0.60 13.32 0.28
C TRP A 189 0.05 14.65 -0.09
N GLN A 190 0.59 15.32 0.92
CA GLN A 190 1.36 16.55 0.83
C GLN A 190 2.85 16.25 1.01
N GLU A 191 3.72 17.24 0.78
CA GLU A 191 5.18 17.06 0.90
C GLU A 191 5.63 16.63 2.31
N GLU A 192 4.96 17.14 3.37
CA GLU A 192 5.37 16.93 4.76
C GLU A 192 4.40 16.03 5.55
N VAL A 193 3.23 15.71 5.00
CA VAL A 193 2.17 15.00 5.72
C VAL A 193 1.29 14.22 4.77
N VAL A 194 0.78 13.08 5.26
CA VAL A 194 -0.34 12.38 4.63
C VAL A 194 -1.51 12.33 5.61
N GLU A 195 -2.68 12.68 5.14
CA GLU A 195 -3.92 12.55 5.89
C GLU A 195 -4.83 11.51 5.25
N PHE A 196 -5.33 10.62 6.09
CA PHE A 196 -6.30 9.59 5.74
C PHE A 196 -7.64 9.91 6.38
N GLN A 197 -8.69 9.89 5.58
CA GLN A 197 -10.05 10.14 6.05
C GLN A 197 -10.98 9.01 5.61
N VAL A 198 -11.94 8.67 6.48
CA VAL A 198 -13.07 7.79 6.17
C VAL A 198 -14.34 8.53 6.49
N ASP A 199 -15.24 8.65 5.51
CA ASP A 199 -16.51 9.40 5.60
C ASP A 199 -16.30 10.85 6.11
N GLY A 200 -15.21 11.48 5.67
CA GLY A 200 -14.83 12.84 6.07
C GLY A 200 -14.23 12.96 7.48
N VAL A 201 -14.04 11.86 8.19
CA VAL A 201 -13.39 11.83 9.51
C VAL A 201 -11.93 11.45 9.37
N SER A 202 -11.02 12.27 9.91
CA SER A 202 -9.57 11.98 9.94
C SER A 202 -9.30 10.74 10.79
N THR A 203 -8.69 9.71 10.20
CA THR A 203 -8.37 8.43 10.86
C THR A 203 -6.88 8.29 11.15
N LEU A 204 -6.04 8.89 10.31
CA LEU A 204 -4.59 8.96 10.51
C LEU A 204 -4.06 10.24 9.88
N ARG A 205 -3.27 10.99 10.63
CA ARG A 205 -2.44 12.07 10.11
C ARG A 205 -0.98 11.72 10.35
N SER A 206 -0.27 11.38 9.29
CA SER A 206 1.10 10.88 9.34
C SER A 206 2.10 11.97 8.96
N ALA A 207 3.13 12.16 9.79
CA ALA A 207 4.29 12.99 9.48
C ALA A 207 5.37 12.23 8.70
N THR A 208 5.03 11.03 8.22
CA THR A 208 5.90 10.16 7.43
C THR A 208 5.31 9.97 6.02
N PRO A 209 5.26 11.04 5.18
CA PRO A 209 4.80 10.89 3.81
C PRO A 209 5.78 10.01 3.02
N PRO A 210 5.29 9.17 2.10
CA PRO A 210 6.16 8.44 1.18
C PRO A 210 6.97 9.40 0.31
N ASP A 211 8.09 8.91 -0.20
CA ASP A 211 9.00 9.68 -1.06
C ASP A 211 8.98 9.16 -2.51
N GLY A 212 9.30 10.05 -3.45
CA GLY A 212 9.41 9.72 -4.86
C GLY A 212 8.07 9.63 -5.59
N ARG A 213 8.06 8.85 -6.68
CA ARG A 213 6.88 8.64 -7.51
C ARG A 213 6.19 7.34 -7.16
N LEU A 214 4.87 7.37 -7.06
CA LEU A 214 4.03 6.23 -6.73
C LEU A 214 3.05 5.92 -7.86
N GLY A 215 2.59 4.67 -7.92
CA GLY A 215 1.50 4.23 -8.75
C GLY A 215 0.25 3.95 -7.93
N LEU A 216 -0.90 4.10 -8.56
CA LEU A 216 -2.19 3.73 -8.00
C LEU A 216 -2.37 2.22 -8.07
N VAL A 217 -2.88 1.61 -7.00
CA VAL A 217 -3.20 0.20 -6.94
C VAL A 217 -4.51 -0.05 -6.20
N LEU A 218 -5.31 -0.96 -6.73
CA LEU A 218 -6.50 -1.56 -6.12
C LEU A 218 -6.30 -3.07 -6.22
N TRP A 219 -6.49 -3.83 -5.13
CA TRP A 219 -6.27 -5.28 -5.20
C TRP A 219 -7.10 -6.07 -4.19
N VAL A 220 -7.30 -7.34 -4.50
CA VAL A 220 -7.67 -8.40 -3.58
C VAL A 220 -6.86 -9.64 -3.91
N ASP A 221 -6.27 -10.28 -2.89
CA ASP A 221 -5.50 -11.50 -3.05
C ASP A 221 -5.64 -12.42 -1.83
N ASN A 222 -5.14 -13.66 -1.95
CA ASN A 222 -5.11 -14.63 -0.86
C ASN A 222 -3.73 -14.84 -0.26
N GLN A 223 -2.80 -13.91 -0.44
CA GLN A 223 -1.45 -14.02 0.14
C GLN A 223 -1.43 -13.64 1.61
N TYR A 224 -0.42 -14.18 2.29
CA TYR A 224 0.04 -13.65 3.56
C TYR A 224 1.56 -13.54 3.61
N ALA A 225 2.03 -12.54 4.33
CA ALA A 225 3.43 -12.38 4.70
C ALA A 225 3.51 -11.97 6.17
N ALA A 226 4.42 -12.56 6.91
CA ALA A 226 4.58 -12.28 8.32
C ALA A 226 6.05 -12.15 8.71
N THR A 227 6.38 -11.02 9.30
CA THR A 227 7.69 -10.72 9.88
C THR A 227 7.56 -10.37 11.37
N PRO A 228 7.07 -11.30 12.20
CA PRO A 228 6.75 -11.00 13.59
C PRO A 228 8.02 -10.72 14.43
N PRO A 229 7.89 -10.07 15.61
CA PRO A 229 9.01 -9.70 16.48
C PRO A 229 9.88 -10.89 16.92
N GLU A 230 9.26 -12.03 17.15
CA GLU A 230 9.96 -13.28 17.50
C GLU A 230 10.83 -13.84 16.37
N GLY A 231 10.69 -13.28 15.18
CA GLY A 231 11.59 -13.46 14.05
C GLY A 231 11.51 -14.85 13.41
N ARG A 232 10.58 -15.02 12.47
CA ARG A 232 10.62 -16.03 11.42
C ARG A 232 9.80 -15.50 10.26
N LEU A 233 10.44 -15.22 9.15
CA LEU A 233 9.72 -14.88 7.93
C LEU A 233 8.80 -16.04 7.56
N ARG A 234 7.52 -15.76 7.40
CA ARG A 234 6.52 -16.69 6.89
C ARG A 234 5.78 -16.01 5.74
N TYR A 235 5.50 -16.77 4.72
CA TYR A 235 4.70 -16.31 3.59
C TYR A 235 4.01 -17.49 2.94
N GLY A 236 2.94 -17.22 2.23
CA GLY A 236 2.18 -18.24 1.52
C GLY A 236 0.83 -17.72 1.07
N THR A 237 -0.07 -18.65 0.81
CA THR A 237 -1.44 -18.34 0.40
C THR A 237 -2.44 -19.00 1.34
N LEU A 238 -3.56 -18.37 1.55
CA LEU A 238 -4.66 -18.86 2.38
C LEU A 238 -5.73 -19.53 1.51
N GLU A 239 -6.47 -20.43 2.13
CA GLU A 239 -7.69 -20.99 1.54
C GLU A 239 -8.79 -19.92 1.51
N ASN A 240 -9.49 -19.80 0.39
CA ASN A 240 -10.73 -19.05 0.27
C ASN A 240 -11.87 -20.04 0.14
N LYS A 241 -12.70 -20.17 1.17
CA LYS A 241 -13.89 -21.05 1.14
C LYS A 241 -14.95 -20.55 0.18
N GLU A 242 -15.03 -19.24 0.04
CA GLU A 242 -15.96 -18.51 -0.83
C GLU A 242 -15.20 -17.52 -1.70
N PRO A 243 -15.75 -17.05 -2.84
CA PRO A 243 -15.17 -15.95 -3.59
C PRO A 243 -15.02 -14.72 -2.72
N ALA A 244 -13.88 -14.04 -2.84
CA ALA A 244 -13.60 -12.79 -2.15
C ALA A 244 -13.50 -11.66 -3.16
N TRP A 245 -14.07 -10.49 -2.83
CA TRP A 245 -14.07 -9.37 -3.74
C TRP A 245 -13.93 -8.02 -3.02
N LEU A 246 -13.43 -7.06 -3.79
CA LEU A 246 -13.41 -5.64 -3.48
C LEU A 246 -14.20 -4.89 -4.56
N GLU A 247 -15.19 -4.10 -4.16
CA GLU A 247 -15.85 -3.15 -5.03
C GLU A 247 -15.33 -1.73 -4.75
N VAL A 248 -15.07 -1.01 -5.83
CA VAL A 248 -14.63 0.38 -5.81
C VAL A 248 -15.51 1.19 -6.73
N ALA A 249 -15.89 2.37 -6.29
CA ALA A 249 -16.67 3.34 -7.06
C ALA A 249 -16.14 4.76 -6.85
N GLU A 250 -16.49 5.66 -7.75
CA GLU A 250 -16.18 7.09 -7.68
C GLU A 250 -14.68 7.37 -7.50
N LEU A 251 -13.81 6.52 -8.10
CA LEU A 251 -12.37 6.74 -8.04
C LEU A 251 -12.01 8.05 -8.73
N ASP A 252 -11.41 8.95 -7.98
CA ASP A 252 -10.85 10.21 -8.45
C ASP A 252 -9.47 10.42 -7.86
N ILE A 253 -8.55 10.89 -8.68
CA ILE A 253 -7.22 11.29 -8.25
C ILE A 253 -6.83 12.59 -8.92
N THR A 254 -6.49 13.57 -8.13
CA THR A 254 -6.18 14.93 -8.60
C THR A 254 -4.86 15.41 -8.03
N MET A 255 -4.06 16.06 -8.89
CA MET A 255 -2.91 16.83 -8.42
C MET A 255 -3.40 18.18 -7.90
N GLU A 256 -3.07 18.47 -6.64
CA GLU A 256 -3.37 19.78 -6.06
C GLU A 256 -2.32 20.79 -6.54
N ALA A 257 -2.77 21.98 -6.90
CA ALA A 257 -1.85 23.07 -7.19
C ALA A 257 -1.09 23.43 -5.89
N THR A 258 0.23 23.43 -5.94
CA THR A 258 1.07 23.83 -4.79
C THR A 258 0.64 25.22 -4.33
N GLN A 259 -0.09 25.32 -3.22
CA GLN A 259 -0.36 26.59 -2.58
C GLN A 259 0.99 27.12 -2.06
N LYS A 260 1.62 28.01 -2.82
CA LYS A 260 2.73 28.81 -2.30
C LYS A 260 2.19 29.57 -1.09
N ARG A 261 2.56 29.18 0.11
CA ARG A 261 2.35 30.03 1.31
C ARG A 261 2.88 31.41 0.98
N PRO A 262 2.09 32.49 1.20
CA PRO A 262 2.63 33.84 1.12
C PRO A 262 3.83 33.90 2.07
N ARG A 263 4.98 34.31 1.56
CA ARG A 263 6.14 34.62 2.39
C ARG A 263 5.66 35.63 3.43
N ALA A 264 5.76 35.28 4.72
CA ALA A 264 5.56 36.23 5.79
C ALA A 264 6.50 37.40 5.50
N VAL A 265 5.90 38.56 5.23
CA VAL A 265 6.64 39.82 5.14
C VAL A 265 7.15 40.05 6.55
N LEU A 266 8.44 39.90 6.75
CA LEU A 266 9.12 40.34 7.96
C LEU A 266 9.01 41.87 7.96
N ASP A 267 8.02 42.40 8.70
CA ASP A 267 7.97 43.83 9.01
C ASP A 267 9.24 44.19 9.79
N ASN A 268 10.10 44.93 9.13
CA ASN A 268 11.23 45.56 9.79
C ASN A 268 10.69 46.54 10.83
N PRO A 269 11.16 46.52 12.07
CA PRO A 269 10.80 47.52 13.05
C PRO A 269 11.25 48.89 12.59
N PRO A 270 10.49 49.98 12.86
CA PRO A 270 10.88 51.32 12.46
C PRO A 270 12.14 51.71 13.19
N THR A 271 13.15 52.14 12.40
CA THR A 271 14.34 52.83 12.93
C THR A 271 13.94 54.13 13.60
N SER A 272 14.08 54.18 14.93
CA SER A 272 13.99 55.40 15.69
C SER A 272 15.22 56.30 15.45
N VAL A 273 14.93 57.51 15.02
CA VAL A 273 15.88 58.64 15.01
C VAL A 273 15.92 59.28 16.36
#